data_a2977cce1fed0c52be54730acc63edf1
#
_entry.id   a2977cce1fed0c52be54730acc63edf1
#
_cell.length_a   1.000
_cell.length_b   1.000
_cell.length_c   1.000
_cell.angle_alpha   90.00
_cell.angle_beta   90.00
_cell.angle_gamma   90.00
#
_symmetry.space_group_name_H-M   'P 1'
#
loop_
_entity.id
_entity.type
_entity.pdbx_description
1 polymer ?
#
loop_
_entity_poly.entity_id
_entity_poly.type
_entity_poly.pdbx_seq_one_letter_code
_entity_poly.pdbx_strand_id
1 'polypeptide(L)'
;MVVYGQDCLDEISLSAPTSVCEIKDGTFGEYVITPEEFGMTRCTKEELVGGTPQENAEITKEILAGKKGPARDAVVLNAAAALHVAKEIPMQDAVKLAEELIDSGKAQKKLEEFVSLTNKLAEKE
;
A
#
# COMPACT_ATOMS: atom_id res chain seq x y z
N MET A 1 8.83 10.24 5.37
CA MET A 1 9.46 9.19 4.51
C MET A 1 9.21 9.52 3.05
N VAL A 2 10.19 9.40 2.20
CA VAL A 2 10.11 9.49 0.73
C VAL A 2 10.60 8.17 0.17
N VAL A 3 9.91 7.62 -0.79
CA VAL A 3 10.22 6.32 -1.39
C VAL A 3 10.32 6.43 -2.91
N TYR A 4 11.17 5.59 -3.52
CA TYR A 4 11.37 5.52 -4.96
C TYR A 4 11.73 4.10 -5.36
N GLY A 5 10.86 3.46 -6.13
CA GLY A 5 11.15 2.15 -6.73
C GLY A 5 12.28 2.27 -7.77
N GLN A 6 13.33 1.44 -7.64
CA GLN A 6 14.49 1.51 -8.55
C GLN A 6 14.15 1.09 -9.99
N ASP A 7 12.94 0.65 -10.22
CA ASP A 7 12.31 0.41 -11.53
C ASP A 7 11.48 1.60 -12.04
N CYS A 8 11.65 2.78 -11.44
CA CYS A 8 10.97 4.03 -11.79
C CYS A 8 9.49 4.09 -11.36
N LEU A 9 9.07 3.34 -10.34
CA LEU A 9 7.80 3.58 -9.67
C LEU A 9 7.95 4.68 -8.61
N ASP A 10 6.93 5.51 -8.47
CA ASP A 10 6.83 6.60 -7.49
C ASP A 10 6.33 6.14 -6.10
N GLU A 11 6.36 4.83 -5.87
CA GLU A 11 5.94 4.16 -4.64
C GLU A 11 6.89 3.00 -4.30
N ILE A 12 6.63 2.28 -3.20
CA ILE A 12 7.38 1.08 -2.86
C ILE A 12 7.07 0.01 -3.90
N SER A 13 8.12 -0.42 -4.62
CA SER A 13 7.97 -1.40 -5.69
C SER A 13 7.94 -2.83 -5.14
N LEU A 14 7.09 -3.66 -5.76
CA LEU A 14 7.10 -5.09 -5.58
C LEU A 14 7.92 -5.81 -6.69
N SER A 15 8.35 -5.07 -7.72
CA SER A 15 9.14 -5.62 -8.84
C SER A 15 10.64 -5.30 -8.76
N ALA A 16 11.05 -4.37 -7.87
CA ALA A 16 12.43 -3.96 -7.69
C ALA A 16 12.73 -3.57 -6.24
N PRO A 17 14.00 -3.36 -5.87
CA PRO A 17 14.34 -2.67 -4.63
C PRO A 17 13.78 -1.24 -4.63
N THR A 18 13.54 -0.70 -3.43
CA THR A 18 13.07 0.68 -3.24
C THR A 18 14.07 1.46 -2.41
N SER A 19 14.48 2.60 -2.91
CA SER A 19 15.27 3.58 -2.17
C SER A 19 14.34 4.36 -1.24
N VAL A 20 14.74 4.47 0.02
CA VAL A 20 14.01 5.15 1.08
C VAL A 20 14.84 6.26 1.65
N CYS A 21 14.23 7.43 1.82
CA CYS A 21 14.74 8.52 2.60
C CYS A 21 13.77 8.79 3.75
N GLU A 22 14.24 8.72 4.98
CA GLU A 22 13.42 8.90 6.16
C GLU A 22 13.99 10.00 7.04
N ILE A 23 13.10 10.88 7.52
CA ILE A 23 13.42 11.88 8.53
C ILE A 23 12.67 11.52 9.80
N LYS A 24 13.41 11.26 10.86
CA LYS A 24 12.86 10.96 12.18
C LYS A 24 13.65 11.68 13.25
N ASP A 25 12.96 12.37 14.16
CA ASP A 25 13.56 13.13 15.27
C ASP A 25 14.69 14.08 14.82
N GLY A 26 14.51 14.72 13.65
CA GLY A 26 15.51 15.59 13.05
C GLY A 26 16.71 14.88 12.44
N THR A 27 16.74 13.55 12.46
CA THR A 27 17.78 12.73 11.83
C THR A 27 17.32 12.28 10.46
N PHE A 28 18.21 12.42 9.50
CA PHE A 28 18.02 11.99 8.11
C PHE A 28 18.73 10.65 7.89
N GLY A 29 18.00 9.68 7.33
CA GLY A 29 18.52 8.36 6.98
C GLY A 29 18.16 7.97 5.55
N GLU A 30 19.09 7.30 4.88
CA GLU A 30 18.87 6.69 3.56
C GLU A 30 19.17 5.20 3.63
N TYR A 31 18.28 4.42 3.07
CA TYR A 31 18.44 2.96 3.00
C TYR A 31 17.66 2.38 1.82
N VAL A 32 17.86 1.11 1.54
CA VAL A 32 17.13 0.37 0.50
C VAL A 32 16.35 -0.75 1.18
N ILE A 33 15.13 -0.96 0.73
CA ILE A 33 14.30 -2.10 1.13
C ILE A 33 13.95 -2.94 -0.09
N THR A 34 13.64 -4.21 0.17
CA THR A 34 13.20 -5.17 -0.85
C THR A 34 11.93 -5.88 -0.41
N PRO A 35 11.07 -6.35 -1.33
CA PRO A 35 9.87 -7.12 -0.98
C PRO A 35 10.16 -8.35 -0.13
N GLU A 36 11.29 -9.01 -0.38
CA GLU A 36 11.72 -10.24 0.29
C GLU A 36 11.96 -10.04 1.80
N GLU A 37 12.39 -8.84 2.21
CA GLU A 37 12.58 -8.50 3.64
C GLU A 37 11.27 -8.53 4.43
N PHE A 38 10.15 -8.44 3.74
CA PHE A 38 8.79 -8.47 4.32
C PHE A 38 8.05 -9.79 4.02
N GLY A 39 8.77 -10.82 3.54
CA GLY A 39 8.20 -12.12 3.21
C GLY A 39 7.36 -12.15 1.94
N MET A 40 7.47 -11.12 1.10
CA MET A 40 6.77 -11.04 -0.17
C MET A 40 7.64 -11.55 -1.31
N THR A 41 7.00 -12.13 -2.33
CA THR A 41 7.69 -12.57 -3.54
C THR A 41 7.73 -11.45 -4.56
N ARG A 42 8.91 -11.18 -5.10
CA ARG A 42 9.06 -10.21 -6.17
C ARG A 42 8.25 -10.64 -7.39
N CYS A 43 7.52 -9.71 -7.98
CA CYS A 43 6.75 -9.90 -9.19
C CYS A 43 7.35 -9.14 -10.39
N THR A 44 6.72 -9.25 -11.54
CA THR A 44 7.04 -8.41 -12.70
C THR A 44 6.17 -7.15 -12.68
N LYS A 45 6.57 -6.12 -13.43
CA LYS A 45 5.76 -4.89 -13.56
C LYS A 45 4.40 -5.16 -14.20
N GLU A 46 4.36 -6.07 -15.16
CA GLU A 46 3.16 -6.45 -15.89
C GLU A 46 2.08 -7.02 -14.95
N GLU A 47 2.48 -7.68 -13.87
CA GLU A 47 1.55 -8.22 -12.85
C GLU A 47 0.92 -7.12 -11.97
N LEU A 48 1.46 -5.91 -12.01
CA LEU A 48 0.96 -4.75 -11.26
C LEU A 48 0.14 -3.79 -12.14
N VAL A 49 0.12 -4.00 -13.45
CA VAL A 49 -0.61 -3.13 -14.37
C VAL A 49 -2.10 -3.25 -14.13
N GLY A 50 -2.74 -2.10 -13.95
CA GLY A 50 -4.19 -1.99 -13.91
C GLY A 50 -4.80 -1.87 -15.30
N GLY A 51 -6.07 -1.46 -15.34
CA GLY A 51 -6.83 -1.30 -16.57
C GLY A 51 -7.65 0.01 -16.57
N THR A 52 -8.85 -0.06 -17.11
CA THR A 52 -9.82 1.04 -17.04
C THR A 52 -10.19 1.37 -15.59
N PRO A 53 -10.78 2.55 -15.31
CA PRO A 53 -11.24 2.88 -13.96
C PRO A 53 -12.18 1.83 -13.35
N GLN A 54 -13.03 1.21 -14.16
CA GLN A 54 -13.95 0.16 -13.74
C GLN A 54 -13.21 -1.11 -13.34
N GLU A 55 -12.25 -1.55 -14.15
CA GLU A 55 -11.40 -2.71 -13.85
C GLU A 55 -10.57 -2.47 -12.58
N ASN A 56 -10.00 -1.28 -12.41
CA ASN A 56 -9.24 -0.93 -11.21
C ASN A 56 -10.12 -0.87 -9.95
N ALA A 57 -11.39 -0.46 -10.08
CA ALA A 57 -12.33 -0.50 -8.97
C ALA A 57 -12.64 -1.96 -8.54
N GLU A 58 -12.77 -2.88 -9.48
CA GLU A 58 -12.97 -4.30 -9.17
C GLU A 58 -11.71 -4.92 -8.53
N ILE A 59 -10.50 -4.61 -9.06
CA ILE A 59 -9.23 -5.04 -8.45
C ILE A 59 -9.16 -4.56 -7.00
N THR A 60 -9.51 -3.29 -6.75
CA THR A 60 -9.51 -2.73 -5.39
C THR A 60 -10.47 -3.49 -4.47
N LYS A 61 -11.69 -3.77 -4.91
CA LYS A 61 -12.68 -4.53 -4.12
C LYS A 61 -12.20 -5.95 -3.82
N GLU A 62 -11.60 -6.62 -4.82
CA GLU A 62 -11.05 -7.97 -4.65
C GLU A 62 -9.91 -8.00 -3.62
N ILE A 63 -8.99 -7.02 -3.67
CA ILE A 63 -7.91 -6.88 -2.69
C ILE A 63 -8.48 -6.70 -1.29
N LEU A 64 -9.45 -5.79 -1.12
CA LEU A 64 -10.05 -5.50 0.18
C LEU A 64 -10.94 -6.65 0.69
N ALA A 65 -11.44 -7.51 -0.21
CA ALA A 65 -12.10 -8.77 0.14
C ALA A 65 -11.11 -9.90 0.50
N GLY A 66 -9.79 -9.62 0.50
CA GLY A 66 -8.76 -10.56 0.93
C GLY A 66 -8.11 -11.38 -0.19
N LYS A 67 -8.38 -11.08 -1.47
CA LYS A 67 -7.71 -11.76 -2.58
C LYS A 67 -6.20 -11.59 -2.48
N LYS A 68 -5.46 -12.70 -2.47
CA LYS A 68 -3.99 -12.71 -2.41
C LYS A 68 -3.39 -12.51 -3.81
N GLY A 69 -2.16 -12.05 -3.86
CA GLY A 69 -1.38 -11.87 -5.08
C GLY A 69 -0.61 -10.56 -5.11
N PRO A 70 0.17 -10.31 -6.18
CA PRO A 70 1.09 -9.18 -6.28
C PRO A 70 0.43 -7.81 -6.04
N ALA A 71 -0.75 -7.57 -6.59
CA ALA A 71 -1.47 -6.31 -6.41
C ALA A 71 -1.82 -6.05 -4.92
N ARG A 72 -2.23 -7.09 -4.16
CA ARG A 72 -2.47 -6.99 -2.72
C ARG A 72 -1.18 -6.71 -1.96
N ASP A 73 -0.11 -7.41 -2.30
CA ASP A 73 1.18 -7.28 -1.61
C ASP A 73 1.75 -5.87 -1.82
N ALA A 74 1.61 -5.29 -3.01
CA ALA A 74 1.96 -3.89 -3.28
C ALA A 74 1.13 -2.92 -2.41
N VAL A 75 -0.18 -3.12 -2.30
CA VAL A 75 -1.06 -2.31 -1.43
C VAL A 75 -0.65 -2.44 0.03
N VAL A 76 -0.39 -3.66 0.52
CA VAL A 76 0.03 -3.91 1.90
C VAL A 76 1.34 -3.19 2.21
N LEU A 77 2.33 -3.28 1.33
CA LEU A 77 3.66 -2.72 1.56
C LEU A 77 3.63 -1.19 1.60
N ASN A 78 2.89 -0.56 0.68
CA ASN A 78 2.72 0.90 0.65
C ASN A 78 1.85 1.41 1.82
N ALA A 79 0.79 0.71 2.19
CA ALA A 79 0.02 1.01 3.39
C ALA A 79 0.84 0.85 4.68
N ALA A 80 1.71 -0.17 4.74
CA ALA A 80 2.61 -0.38 5.86
C ALA A 80 3.59 0.79 6.04
N ALA A 81 4.12 1.37 4.96
CA ALA A 81 4.98 2.56 5.06
C ALA A 81 4.22 3.75 5.68
N ALA A 82 2.98 3.97 5.28
CA ALA A 82 2.14 5.01 5.88
C ALA A 82 1.85 4.73 7.37
N LEU A 83 1.57 3.48 7.73
CA LEU A 83 1.36 3.06 9.12
C LEU A 83 2.63 3.16 9.97
N HIS A 84 3.78 2.80 9.41
CA HIS A 84 5.08 2.95 10.05
C HIS A 84 5.33 4.40 10.46
N VAL A 85 5.15 5.34 9.53
CA VAL A 85 5.33 6.77 9.80
C VAL A 85 4.26 7.30 10.78
N ALA A 86 3.00 6.94 10.59
CA ALA A 86 1.90 7.49 11.39
C ALA A 86 1.84 6.96 12.82
N LYS A 87 2.34 5.76 13.06
CA LYS A 87 2.28 5.07 14.37
C LYS A 87 3.65 4.89 15.02
N GLU A 88 4.72 5.27 14.34
CA GLU A 88 6.11 5.10 14.80
C GLU A 88 6.45 3.64 15.19
N ILE A 89 5.88 2.68 14.47
CA ILE A 89 6.12 1.23 14.67
C ILE A 89 7.09 0.69 13.62
N PRO A 90 7.82 -0.42 13.91
CA PRO A 90 8.68 -1.06 12.92
C PRO A 90 7.94 -1.42 11.64
N MET A 91 8.61 -1.34 10.49
CA MET A 91 8.00 -1.61 9.18
C MET A 91 7.40 -3.02 9.10
N GLN A 92 8.05 -4.03 9.69
CA GLN A 92 7.56 -5.42 9.75
C GLN A 92 6.23 -5.54 10.53
N ASP A 93 6.07 -4.76 11.61
CA ASP A 93 4.83 -4.75 12.38
C ASP A 93 3.74 -3.96 11.65
N ALA A 94 4.11 -2.92 10.92
CA ALA A 94 3.22 -2.18 10.06
C ALA A 94 2.66 -3.04 8.90
N VAL A 95 3.48 -3.92 8.32
CA VAL A 95 3.04 -4.90 7.30
C VAL A 95 1.97 -5.83 7.89
N LYS A 96 2.23 -6.44 9.04
CA LYS A 96 1.24 -7.31 9.72
C LYS A 96 -0.07 -6.57 10.02
N LEU A 97 0.04 -5.32 10.47
CA LEU A 97 -1.14 -4.49 10.74
C LEU A 97 -1.93 -4.19 9.46
N ALA A 98 -1.25 -3.87 8.35
CA ALA A 98 -1.90 -3.64 7.06
C ALA A 98 -2.64 -4.90 6.57
N GLU A 99 -2.01 -6.06 6.68
CA GLU A 99 -2.65 -7.36 6.38
C GLU A 99 -3.89 -7.60 7.24
N GLU A 100 -3.78 -7.40 8.57
CA GLU A 100 -4.91 -7.56 9.51
C GLU A 100 -6.07 -6.63 9.15
N LEU A 101 -5.80 -5.37 8.79
CA LEU A 101 -6.83 -4.40 8.41
C LEU A 101 -7.61 -4.83 7.16
N ILE A 102 -6.95 -5.46 6.19
CA ILE A 102 -7.60 -6.04 5.01
C ILE A 102 -8.36 -7.31 5.41
N ASP A 103 -7.69 -8.28 6.01
CA ASP A 103 -8.23 -9.62 6.27
C ASP A 103 -9.39 -9.60 7.29
N SER A 104 -9.46 -8.58 8.15
CA SER A 104 -10.61 -8.35 9.06
C SER A 104 -11.78 -7.58 8.43
N GLY A 105 -11.68 -7.14 7.18
CA GLY A 105 -12.69 -6.33 6.49
C GLY A 105 -12.76 -4.86 6.95
N LYS A 106 -11.91 -4.43 7.87
CA LYS A 106 -11.89 -3.02 8.35
C LYS A 106 -11.57 -2.04 7.24
N ALA A 107 -10.64 -2.38 6.33
CA ALA A 107 -10.27 -1.54 5.20
C ALA A 107 -11.43 -1.43 4.19
N GLN A 108 -12.13 -2.52 3.89
CA GLN A 108 -13.31 -2.52 3.04
C GLN A 108 -14.41 -1.63 3.61
N LYS A 109 -14.73 -1.78 4.90
CA LYS A 109 -15.70 -0.93 5.57
C LYS A 109 -15.33 0.56 5.49
N LYS A 110 -14.05 0.89 5.62
CA LYS A 110 -13.57 2.27 5.49
C LYS A 110 -13.78 2.82 4.08
N LEU A 111 -13.58 2.02 3.03
CA LEU A 111 -13.88 2.41 1.66
C LEU A 111 -15.38 2.70 1.48
N GLU A 112 -16.26 1.86 2.02
CA GLU A 112 -17.71 2.05 1.95
C GLU A 112 -18.16 3.36 2.65
N GLU A 113 -17.60 3.64 3.83
CA GLU A 113 -17.82 4.90 4.55
C GLU A 113 -17.36 6.11 3.74
N PHE A 114 -16.18 6.02 3.12
CA PHE A 114 -15.61 7.08 2.28
C PHE A 114 -16.48 7.35 1.06
N VAL A 115 -16.88 6.33 0.32
CA VAL A 115 -17.78 6.45 -0.85
C VAL A 115 -19.12 7.06 -0.46
N SER A 116 -19.72 6.60 0.65
CA SER A 116 -20.97 7.17 1.15
C SER A 116 -20.85 8.65 1.51
N LEU A 117 -19.75 9.04 2.16
CA LEU A 117 -19.52 10.43 2.54
C LEU A 117 -19.31 11.34 1.31
N THR A 118 -18.48 10.91 0.35
CA THR A 118 -18.20 11.71 -0.85
C THR A 118 -19.46 11.92 -1.69
N ASN A 119 -20.31 10.90 -1.84
CA ASN A 119 -21.59 11.05 -2.55
C ASN A 119 -22.52 12.05 -1.85
N LYS A 120 -22.65 11.96 -0.51
CA LYS A 120 -23.47 12.92 0.27
C LYS A 120 -22.97 14.37 0.16
N LEU A 121 -21.67 14.57 -0.01
CA LEU A 121 -21.10 15.91 -0.17
C LEU A 121 -21.36 16.45 -1.58
N ALA A 122 -21.25 15.61 -2.61
CA ALA A 122 -21.52 15.99 -4.00
C ALA A 122 -23.00 16.36 -4.23
N GLU A 123 -23.96 15.77 -3.50
CA GLU A 123 -25.39 16.11 -3.59
C GLU A 123 -25.73 17.50 -3.00
N LYS A 124 -24.79 18.15 -2.31
CA LYS A 124 -25.00 19.47 -1.65
C LYS A 124 -24.49 20.66 -2.47
N GLU A 125 -23.83 20.40 -3.59
CA GLU A 125 -23.38 21.39 -4.58
C GLU A 125 -24.41 21.55 -5.72
#